data_0d135f352886b67edd8feb928dc247e1
#
_entry.id   0d135f352886b67edd8feb928dc247e1
#
_cell.length_a   1.000
_cell.length_b   1.000
_cell.length_c   1.000
_cell.angle_alpha   90.00
_cell.angle_beta   90.00
_cell.angle_gamma   90.00
#
_symmetry.space_group_name_H-M   'P 1'
#
loop_
_entity.id
_entity.type
_entity.pdbx_description
1 polymer ?
#
loop_
_entity_poly.entity_id
_entity_poly.type
_entity_poly.pdbx_seq_one_letter_code
_entity_poly.pdbx_strand_id
1 'polypeptide(L)'
;INQSELVDKKISEEESGSILIVASCITNGKNLLYLSRYFRNYNNIRLIYFIGINRISDSDKHKELKSNIKYGLYGAENSSFVEIETINCDNSNIETPWEIELDHLREIQEGLNEPSSFVNERITTINNFSNKTFKGGTQKIFYPDILGNELQIRKNSAFFNSNDYFEQVTQSDIYFTICCVLNNLRNNRIDGLYQTNFVKNLLDPFVFNRFNDGIIQASILRAAKNDELNYSFSRKNSEDMLMLLKTFAKHSDEYQGEALMEFLYALSIGRLRLFKDHYPLLIDELENIEHEHVKILCKIILEVYEKSL
;
A
#
# COMPACT_ATOMS: atom_id res chain seq x y z
N ILE A 1 -4.03 -16.57 23.67
CA ILE A 1 -3.57 -17.98 23.84
C ILE A 1 -3.05 -18.42 22.49
N ASN A 2 -1.79 -18.83 22.42
CA ASN A 2 -1.20 -19.38 21.20
C ASN A 2 -1.75 -20.79 20.93
N GLN A 3 -1.66 -21.25 19.70
CA GLN A 3 -2.13 -22.59 19.29
C GLN A 3 -1.50 -23.71 20.15
N SER A 4 -0.25 -23.57 20.57
CA SER A 4 0.42 -24.49 21.48
C SER A 4 -0.14 -24.49 22.90
N GLU A 5 -0.56 -23.33 23.39
CA GLU A 5 -1.15 -23.19 24.75
C GLU A 5 -2.59 -23.72 24.81
N LEU A 6 -3.29 -23.80 23.67
CA LEU A 6 -4.64 -24.37 23.58
C LEU A 6 -4.62 -25.90 23.86
N VAL A 7 -3.55 -26.57 23.43
CA VAL A 7 -3.37 -28.03 23.66
C VAL A 7 -3.15 -28.33 25.14
N ASP A 8 -2.56 -27.39 25.88
CA ASP A 8 -2.28 -27.55 27.31
C ASP A 8 -3.49 -27.17 28.20
N LYS A 9 -4.41 -26.35 27.72
CA LYS A 9 -5.68 -26.07 28.39
C LYS A 9 -6.70 -27.14 28.02
N LYS A 10 -6.86 -28.11 28.89
CA LYS A 10 -7.92 -29.12 28.80
C LYS A 10 -9.28 -28.47 29.00
N ILE A 11 -9.90 -28.02 27.91
CA ILE A 11 -11.32 -27.67 27.88
C ILE A 11 -12.08 -28.98 27.91
N SER A 12 -13.01 -29.16 28.84
CA SER A 12 -13.86 -30.34 28.88
C SER A 12 -14.87 -30.34 27.74
N GLU A 13 -15.16 -31.50 27.14
CA GLU A 13 -16.19 -31.64 26.10
C GLU A 13 -17.59 -31.27 26.58
N GLU A 14 -17.81 -31.26 27.91
CA GLU A 14 -19.08 -30.89 28.56
C GLU A 14 -19.21 -29.38 28.75
N GLU A 15 -18.14 -28.61 28.59
CA GLU A 15 -18.19 -27.16 28.74
C GLU A 15 -19.03 -26.51 27.63
N SER A 16 -19.77 -25.48 28.03
CA SER A 16 -20.61 -24.69 27.11
C SER A 16 -20.16 -23.23 27.06
N GLY A 17 -20.27 -22.61 25.90
CA GLY A 17 -19.90 -21.21 25.75
C GLY A 17 -19.50 -20.82 24.34
N SER A 18 -18.70 -19.78 24.25
CA SER A 18 -18.18 -19.29 22.96
C SER A 18 -16.66 -19.11 23.01
N ILE A 19 -15.99 -19.51 21.95
CA ILE A 19 -14.55 -19.25 21.76
C ILE A 19 -14.38 -18.26 20.62
N LEU A 20 -13.75 -17.13 20.93
CA LEU A 20 -13.35 -16.12 19.94
C LEU A 20 -11.92 -16.44 19.44
N ILE A 21 -11.82 -16.77 18.17
CA ILE A 21 -10.56 -17.02 17.47
C ILE A 21 -10.21 -15.75 16.70
N VAL A 22 -9.20 -15.04 17.17
CA VAL A 22 -8.73 -13.79 16.54
C VAL A 22 -7.50 -14.08 15.69
N ALA A 23 -7.58 -13.73 14.41
CA ALA A 23 -6.44 -13.74 13.50
C ALA A 23 -6.25 -12.35 12.91
N SER A 24 -5.11 -11.73 13.14
CA SER A 24 -4.79 -10.42 12.54
C SER A 24 -4.76 -10.51 11.01
N CYS A 25 -4.16 -11.58 10.49
CA CYS A 25 -4.06 -11.82 9.05
C CYS A 25 -4.12 -13.32 8.74
N ILE A 26 -4.80 -13.69 7.64
CA ILE A 26 -4.78 -15.04 7.09
C ILE A 26 -4.33 -15.02 5.62
N THR A 27 -3.53 -16.04 5.24
CA THR A 27 -3.04 -16.20 3.86
C THR A 27 -3.57 -17.48 3.19
N ASN A 28 -3.87 -18.50 3.95
CA ASN A 28 -4.41 -19.77 3.43
C ASN A 28 -5.43 -20.44 4.36
N GLY A 29 -5.64 -19.88 5.55
CA GLY A 29 -6.62 -20.38 6.52
C GLY A 29 -6.35 -21.76 7.13
N LYS A 30 -5.18 -22.39 6.90
CA LYS A 30 -4.88 -23.75 7.43
C LYS A 30 -5.01 -23.84 8.95
N ASN A 31 -4.58 -22.82 9.67
CA ASN A 31 -4.68 -22.78 11.13
C ASN A 31 -6.14 -22.71 11.61
N LEU A 32 -6.99 -21.98 10.87
CA LEU A 32 -8.43 -21.92 11.19
C LEU A 32 -9.10 -23.26 10.97
N LEU A 33 -8.76 -23.95 9.87
CA LEU A 33 -9.26 -25.32 9.62
C LEU A 33 -8.78 -26.31 10.67
N TYR A 34 -7.53 -26.17 11.13
CA TYR A 34 -7.02 -27.00 12.23
C TYR A 34 -7.84 -26.79 13.51
N LEU A 35 -8.06 -25.53 13.91
CA LEU A 35 -8.85 -25.19 15.08
C LEU A 35 -10.32 -25.65 14.94
N SER A 36 -10.91 -25.48 13.75
CA SER A 36 -12.26 -26.00 13.47
C SER A 36 -12.34 -27.52 13.67
N ARG A 37 -11.32 -28.24 13.24
CA ARG A 37 -11.24 -29.71 13.45
C ARG A 37 -10.98 -30.08 14.91
N TYR A 38 -10.15 -29.33 15.60
CA TYR A 38 -9.85 -29.57 17.01
C TYR A 38 -11.11 -29.44 17.88
N PHE A 39 -11.92 -28.42 17.64
CA PHE A 39 -13.16 -28.18 18.41
C PHE A 39 -14.37 -28.96 17.87
N ARG A 40 -14.18 -29.85 16.96
CA ARG A 40 -15.27 -30.60 16.31
C ARG A 40 -16.17 -31.39 17.30
N ASN A 41 -15.59 -31.90 18.35
CA ASN A 41 -16.30 -32.71 19.35
C ASN A 41 -16.99 -31.89 20.46
N TYR A 42 -16.74 -30.57 20.46
CA TYR A 42 -17.26 -29.66 21.49
C TYR A 42 -18.60 -29.06 21.04
N ASN A 43 -19.66 -29.88 21.11
CA ASN A 43 -20.98 -29.54 20.57
C ASN A 43 -21.65 -28.32 21.25
N ASN A 44 -21.27 -28.02 22.51
CA ASN A 44 -21.82 -26.92 23.29
C ASN A 44 -21.02 -25.64 23.18
N ILE A 45 -19.96 -25.64 22.34
CA ILE A 45 -19.10 -24.49 22.15
C ILE A 45 -19.36 -23.84 20.77
N ARG A 46 -19.68 -22.55 20.79
CA ARG A 46 -19.78 -21.73 19.57
C ARG A 46 -18.42 -21.16 19.21
N LEU A 47 -17.98 -21.33 17.95
CA LEU A 47 -16.76 -20.76 17.44
C LEU A 47 -17.05 -19.44 16.71
N ILE A 48 -16.33 -18.38 17.08
CA ILE A 48 -16.40 -17.09 16.41
C ILE A 48 -15.02 -16.80 15.84
N TYR A 49 -14.91 -16.81 14.51
CA TYR A 49 -13.69 -16.45 13.80
C TYR A 49 -13.73 -14.95 13.47
N PHE A 50 -12.79 -14.21 14.03
CA PHE A 50 -12.64 -12.79 13.78
C PHE A 50 -11.31 -12.54 13.06
N ILE A 51 -11.40 -12.18 11.80
CA ILE A 51 -10.27 -12.02 10.90
C ILE A 51 -10.08 -10.54 10.61
N GLY A 52 -8.91 -9.99 10.95
CA GLY A 52 -8.56 -8.62 10.62
C GLY A 52 -8.41 -8.48 9.11
N ILE A 53 -7.48 -9.20 8.53
CA ILE A 53 -7.17 -9.11 7.10
C ILE A 53 -7.09 -10.50 6.49
N ASN A 54 -7.88 -10.70 5.45
CA ASN A 54 -7.82 -11.89 4.63
C ASN A 54 -6.99 -11.60 3.35
N ARG A 55 -5.88 -12.32 3.19
CA ARG A 55 -4.97 -12.23 2.05
C ARG A 55 -4.96 -13.54 1.22
N ILE A 56 -6.03 -14.29 1.24
CA ILE A 56 -6.14 -15.48 0.37
C ILE A 56 -6.20 -15.00 -1.08
N SER A 57 -5.24 -15.44 -1.87
CA SER A 57 -5.02 -14.97 -3.24
C SER A 57 -6.17 -15.29 -4.20
N ASP A 58 -6.91 -16.35 -3.90
CA ASP A 58 -7.94 -16.90 -4.78
C ASP A 58 -9.32 -16.78 -4.11
N SER A 59 -10.25 -16.11 -4.77
CA SER A 59 -11.61 -15.91 -4.26
C SER A 59 -12.37 -17.22 -4.07
N ASP A 60 -12.09 -18.25 -4.87
CA ASP A 60 -12.76 -19.53 -4.76
C ASP A 60 -12.20 -20.34 -3.59
N LYS A 61 -10.89 -20.31 -3.36
CA LYS A 61 -10.29 -20.85 -2.12
C LYS A 61 -10.80 -20.16 -0.87
N HIS A 62 -11.05 -18.85 -0.95
CA HIS A 62 -11.65 -18.11 0.16
C HIS A 62 -13.09 -18.57 0.45
N LYS A 63 -13.92 -18.73 -0.58
CA LYS A 63 -15.28 -19.28 -0.44
C LYS A 63 -15.25 -20.71 0.09
N GLU A 64 -14.31 -21.54 -0.42
CA GLU A 64 -14.11 -22.90 0.06
C GLU A 64 -13.72 -22.93 1.53
N LEU A 65 -12.79 -22.08 1.99
CA LEU A 65 -12.43 -21.95 3.40
C LEU A 65 -13.64 -21.62 4.25
N LYS A 66 -14.42 -20.60 3.87
CA LYS A 66 -15.64 -20.22 4.58
C LYS A 66 -16.66 -21.35 4.64
N SER A 67 -16.85 -22.03 3.53
CA SER A 67 -17.74 -23.20 3.45
C SER A 67 -17.25 -24.32 4.36
N ASN A 68 -15.97 -24.65 4.34
CA ASN A 68 -15.40 -25.72 5.17
C ASN A 68 -15.46 -25.41 6.67
N ILE A 69 -15.33 -24.13 7.06
CA ILE A 69 -15.47 -23.70 8.46
C ILE A 69 -16.94 -23.69 8.88
N LYS A 70 -17.83 -23.20 8.04
CA LYS A 70 -19.24 -22.99 8.37
C LYS A 70 -20.08 -24.25 8.25
N TYR A 71 -19.85 -25.05 7.21
CA TYR A 71 -20.65 -26.24 6.87
C TYR A 71 -19.90 -27.55 7.06
N GLY A 72 -18.79 -27.54 7.81
CA GLY A 72 -18.13 -28.79 8.21
C GLY A 72 -19.11 -29.73 8.89
N LEU A 73 -18.70 -30.97 9.18
CA LEU A 73 -19.53 -32.09 9.63
C LEU A 73 -20.57 -31.81 10.77
N TYR A 74 -20.51 -30.62 11.39
CA TYR A 74 -21.32 -30.30 12.60
C TYR A 74 -22.21 -29.04 12.45
N GLY A 75 -22.42 -28.55 11.24
CA GLY A 75 -23.47 -27.58 10.93
C GLY A 75 -23.11 -26.11 11.11
N ALA A 76 -23.82 -25.30 10.33
CA ALA A 76 -23.63 -23.85 10.24
C ALA A 76 -24.01 -23.08 11.53
N GLU A 77 -24.71 -23.73 12.46
CA GLU A 77 -25.32 -23.05 13.61
C GLU A 77 -24.30 -22.69 14.70
N ASN A 78 -23.19 -23.41 14.78
CA ASN A 78 -22.18 -23.26 15.82
C ASN A 78 -20.95 -22.46 15.44
N SER A 79 -20.92 -21.82 14.27
CA SER A 79 -19.77 -20.99 13.87
C SER A 79 -20.20 -19.67 13.22
N SER A 80 -19.49 -18.61 13.55
CA SER A 80 -19.60 -17.31 12.90
C SER A 80 -18.25 -16.92 12.33
N PHE A 81 -18.25 -16.32 11.13
CA PHE A 81 -17.03 -15.87 10.45
C PHE A 81 -17.17 -14.39 10.12
N VAL A 82 -16.36 -13.56 10.75
CA VAL A 82 -16.34 -12.10 10.59
C VAL A 82 -14.98 -11.69 10.03
N GLU A 83 -14.98 -10.98 8.94
CA GLU A 83 -13.81 -10.40 8.31
C GLU A 83 -13.96 -8.89 8.26
N ILE A 84 -12.88 -8.18 8.60
CA ILE A 84 -12.84 -6.71 8.50
C ILE A 84 -12.51 -6.32 7.06
N GLU A 85 -11.45 -6.91 6.47
CA GLU A 85 -11.00 -6.59 5.13
C GLU A 85 -10.52 -7.83 4.38
N THR A 86 -10.80 -7.88 3.07
CA THR A 86 -10.33 -8.96 2.20
C THR A 86 -9.55 -8.37 1.03
N ILE A 87 -8.27 -8.74 0.92
CA ILE A 87 -7.38 -8.35 -0.16
C ILE A 87 -7.01 -9.60 -0.95
N ASN A 88 -7.69 -9.83 -2.06
CA ASN A 88 -7.33 -10.90 -2.98
C ASN A 88 -6.11 -10.44 -3.79
N CYS A 89 -4.94 -10.92 -3.41
CA CYS A 89 -3.74 -10.78 -4.23
C CYS A 89 -3.64 -12.01 -5.12
N ASP A 90 -3.98 -11.87 -6.38
CA ASP A 90 -3.71 -12.94 -7.35
C ASP A 90 -2.19 -13.12 -7.46
N ASN A 91 -1.72 -14.37 -7.37
CA ASN A 91 -0.30 -14.70 -7.51
C ASN A 91 0.18 -14.70 -8.97
N SER A 92 -0.65 -14.25 -9.89
CA SER A 92 -0.30 -14.14 -11.29
C SER A 92 0.61 -12.93 -11.50
N ASN A 93 1.90 -13.14 -11.71
CA ASN A 93 2.87 -12.26 -12.40
C ASN A 93 2.59 -10.73 -12.39
N ILE A 94 2.00 -10.20 -11.33
CA ILE A 94 1.81 -8.75 -11.18
C ILE A 94 3.09 -8.25 -10.53
N GLU A 95 3.84 -7.46 -11.27
CA GLU A 95 4.99 -6.73 -10.74
C GLU A 95 4.55 -5.81 -9.61
N THR A 96 5.23 -5.91 -8.50
CA THR A 96 5.00 -5.01 -7.38
C THR A 96 5.53 -3.60 -7.71
N PRO A 97 5.02 -2.55 -7.08
CA PRO A 97 5.55 -1.19 -7.28
C PRO A 97 7.06 -1.07 -7.04
N TRP A 98 7.63 -1.94 -6.21
CA TRP A 98 9.07 -1.95 -5.92
C TRP A 98 9.89 -2.74 -6.94
N GLU A 99 9.34 -3.76 -7.58
CA GLU A 99 9.99 -4.43 -8.72
C GLU A 99 10.09 -3.47 -9.90
N ILE A 100 9.01 -2.74 -10.21
CA ILE A 100 9.01 -1.69 -11.25
C ILE A 100 10.05 -0.62 -10.92
N GLU A 101 10.14 -0.18 -9.66
CA GLU A 101 11.14 0.78 -9.23
C GLU A 101 12.57 0.24 -9.38
N LEU A 102 12.78 -1.01 -8.98
CA LEU A 102 14.10 -1.64 -9.06
C LEU A 102 14.60 -1.72 -10.52
N ASP A 103 13.73 -2.09 -11.44
CA ASP A 103 14.09 -2.15 -12.86
C ASP A 103 14.35 -0.76 -13.43
N HIS A 104 13.53 0.22 -13.08
CA HIS A 104 13.79 1.62 -13.47
C HIS A 104 15.09 2.18 -12.90
N LEU A 105 15.43 1.89 -11.65
CA LEU A 105 16.71 2.30 -11.05
C LEU A 105 17.92 1.66 -11.73
N ARG A 106 17.79 0.41 -12.18
CA ARG A 106 18.83 -0.27 -12.96
C ARG A 106 19.03 0.38 -14.32
N GLU A 107 17.93 0.72 -15.01
CA GLU A 107 17.99 1.47 -16.28
C GLU A 107 18.67 2.83 -16.09
N ILE A 108 18.33 3.55 -15.02
CA ILE A 108 19.01 4.81 -14.67
C ILE A 108 20.51 4.58 -14.47
N GLN A 109 20.87 3.56 -13.66
CA GLN A 109 22.27 3.25 -13.36
C GLN A 109 23.09 2.92 -14.62
N GLU A 110 22.51 2.18 -15.56
CA GLU A 110 23.15 1.84 -16.84
C GLU A 110 23.33 3.06 -17.75
N GLY A 111 22.46 4.05 -17.66
CA GLY A 111 22.51 5.29 -18.43
C GLY A 111 23.43 6.37 -17.85
N LEU A 112 23.93 6.20 -16.62
CA LEU A 112 24.82 7.17 -15.97
C LEU A 112 26.28 6.90 -16.31
N ASN A 113 27.04 7.97 -16.60
CA ASN A 113 28.49 7.89 -16.83
C ASN A 113 29.27 7.58 -15.53
N GLU A 114 28.75 8.04 -14.38
CA GLU A 114 29.33 7.82 -13.06
C GLU A 114 28.26 7.21 -12.14
N PRO A 115 28.64 6.28 -11.21
CA PRO A 115 27.71 5.68 -10.29
C PRO A 115 27.10 6.71 -9.33
N SER A 116 25.79 6.83 -9.28
CA SER A 116 25.10 7.63 -8.27
C SER A 116 25.01 6.87 -6.95
N SER A 117 25.45 7.50 -5.86
CA SER A 117 25.36 6.93 -4.52
C SER A 117 23.89 6.70 -4.12
N PHE A 118 23.03 7.67 -4.41
CA PHE A 118 21.62 7.61 -4.12
C PHE A 118 20.92 6.41 -4.82
N VAL A 119 21.19 6.21 -6.12
CA VAL A 119 20.62 5.07 -6.88
C VAL A 119 21.09 3.74 -6.27
N ASN A 120 22.39 3.61 -5.98
CA ASN A 120 22.95 2.41 -5.38
C ASN A 120 22.37 2.09 -4.00
N GLU A 121 22.22 3.09 -3.15
CA GLU A 121 21.63 2.94 -1.82
C GLU A 121 20.15 2.53 -1.91
N ARG A 122 19.41 3.11 -2.82
CA ARG A 122 18.01 2.78 -3.03
C ARG A 122 17.83 1.36 -3.57
N ILE A 123 18.63 0.94 -4.56
CA ILE A 123 18.66 -0.46 -5.06
C ILE A 123 18.96 -1.43 -3.92
N THR A 124 19.96 -1.11 -3.09
CA THR A 124 20.31 -1.95 -1.94
C THR A 124 19.16 -2.04 -0.94
N THR A 125 18.50 -0.93 -0.66
CA THR A 125 17.34 -0.87 0.24
C THR A 125 16.20 -1.75 -0.25
N ILE A 126 15.83 -1.65 -1.54
CA ILE A 126 14.75 -2.46 -2.13
C ILE A 126 15.12 -3.95 -2.09
N ASN A 127 16.33 -4.31 -2.47
CA ASN A 127 16.78 -5.71 -2.41
C ASN A 127 16.73 -6.27 -0.99
N ASN A 128 17.03 -5.48 0.03
CA ASN A 128 17.00 -5.91 1.42
C ASN A 128 15.58 -6.23 1.89
N PHE A 129 14.58 -5.42 1.58
CA PHE A 129 13.21 -5.72 2.02
C PHE A 129 12.45 -6.65 1.07
N SER A 130 12.86 -6.79 -0.17
CA SER A 130 12.30 -7.77 -1.10
C SER A 130 12.80 -9.19 -0.82
N ASN A 131 13.84 -9.34 0.00
CA ASN A 131 14.38 -10.65 0.34
C ASN A 131 13.36 -11.45 1.18
N LYS A 132 13.14 -12.73 0.81
CA LYS A 132 12.22 -13.66 1.50
C LYS A 132 12.52 -13.90 2.98
N THR A 133 13.71 -13.54 3.45
CA THR A 133 14.12 -13.63 4.86
C THR A 133 13.62 -12.48 5.71
N PHE A 134 13.06 -11.45 5.11
CA PHE A 134 12.54 -10.29 5.83
C PHE A 134 11.34 -10.66 6.71
N LYS A 135 11.43 -10.30 8.00
CA LYS A 135 10.42 -10.60 9.02
C LYS A 135 9.88 -9.32 9.64
N GLY A 136 8.82 -8.77 9.06
CA GLY A 136 8.14 -7.62 9.63
C GLY A 136 8.03 -6.42 8.69
N GLY A 137 7.40 -5.35 9.15
CA GLY A 137 7.28 -4.10 8.46
C GLY A 137 8.61 -3.35 8.37
N THR A 138 8.74 -2.43 7.43
CA THR A 138 9.95 -1.65 7.25
C THR A 138 9.65 -0.15 7.23
N GLN A 139 10.61 0.63 7.70
CA GLN A 139 10.60 2.10 7.67
C GLN A 139 11.21 2.67 6.39
N LYS A 140 11.59 1.85 5.42
CA LYS A 140 12.35 2.26 4.23
C LYS A 140 11.72 1.83 2.92
N ILE A 141 10.39 1.68 2.86
CA ILE A 141 9.71 1.28 1.62
C ILE A 141 9.55 2.42 0.63
N PHE A 142 9.52 3.67 1.10
CA PHE A 142 9.41 4.86 0.26
C PHE A 142 10.78 5.49 -0.01
N TYR A 143 10.82 6.38 -1.00
CA TYR A 143 11.94 7.28 -1.15
C TYR A 143 12.07 8.16 0.10
N PRO A 144 13.27 8.40 0.59
CA PRO A 144 13.51 9.44 1.59
C PRO A 144 13.20 10.82 1.00
N ASP A 145 13.07 11.83 1.85
CA ASP A 145 13.02 13.21 1.40
C ASP A 145 14.36 13.63 0.74
N ILE A 146 14.45 14.83 0.21
CA ILE A 146 15.67 15.32 -0.44
C ILE A 146 16.86 15.48 0.53
N LEU A 147 16.61 15.51 1.83
CA LEU A 147 17.64 15.57 2.87
C LEU A 147 18.11 14.18 3.31
N GLY A 148 17.52 13.12 2.77
CA GLY A 148 17.82 11.73 3.11
C GLY A 148 17.08 11.21 4.34
N ASN A 149 16.09 11.93 4.87
CA ASN A 149 15.30 11.48 6.00
C ASN A 149 14.19 10.53 5.54
N GLU A 150 13.96 9.47 6.32
CA GLU A 150 12.86 8.54 6.08
C GLU A 150 11.51 9.21 6.38
N LEU A 151 10.51 8.97 5.52
CA LEU A 151 9.16 9.48 5.74
C LEU A 151 8.57 8.88 7.02
N GLN A 152 8.07 9.72 7.91
CA GLN A 152 7.49 9.33 9.18
C GLN A 152 6.11 9.95 9.37
N ILE A 153 5.23 9.22 10.08
CA ILE A 153 3.95 9.78 10.45
C ILE A 153 4.12 10.81 11.57
N ARG A 154 3.34 11.88 11.52
CA ARG A 154 3.40 12.94 12.54
C ARG A 154 2.55 12.58 13.75
N LYS A 155 2.98 13.05 14.93
CA LYS A 155 2.25 12.83 16.20
C LYS A 155 0.79 13.32 16.15
N ASN A 156 0.53 14.36 15.37
CA ASN A 156 -0.80 14.96 15.21
C ASN A 156 -1.58 14.38 14.03
N SER A 157 -1.13 13.28 13.45
CA SER A 157 -1.84 12.64 12.35
C SER A 157 -3.19 12.14 12.82
N ALA A 158 -4.24 12.42 12.01
CA ALA A 158 -5.60 11.94 12.27
C ALA A 158 -5.75 10.41 12.16
N PHE A 159 -4.68 9.70 11.82
CA PHE A 159 -4.67 8.24 11.62
C PHE A 159 -4.75 7.46 12.94
N PHE A 160 -4.29 8.04 14.05
CA PHE A 160 -4.18 7.33 15.32
C PHE A 160 -4.69 8.16 16.50
N ASN A 161 -5.48 7.52 17.35
CA ASN A 161 -6.03 8.14 18.56
C ASN A 161 -5.15 7.97 19.82
N SER A 162 -4.06 7.20 19.74
CA SER A 162 -3.18 6.98 20.89
C SER A 162 -1.72 7.28 20.58
N ASN A 163 -1.07 8.03 21.47
CA ASN A 163 0.34 8.37 21.36
C ASN A 163 1.26 7.14 21.46
N ASP A 164 0.83 6.09 22.15
CA ASP A 164 1.66 4.90 22.39
C ASP A 164 1.82 4.05 21.11
N TYR A 165 0.81 4.07 20.23
CA TYR A 165 0.86 3.34 18.98
C TYR A 165 1.74 4.03 17.93
N PHE A 166 1.84 5.35 17.99
CA PHE A 166 2.59 6.18 17.06
C PHE A 166 4.07 5.75 16.93
N GLU A 167 4.75 5.43 18.04
CA GLU A 167 6.16 5.05 18.03
C GLU A 167 6.45 3.69 17.39
N GLN A 168 5.42 2.86 17.22
CA GLN A 168 5.52 1.50 16.67
C GLN A 168 5.10 1.40 15.21
N VAL A 169 4.49 2.46 14.65
CA VAL A 169 3.96 2.45 13.29
C VAL A 169 5.08 2.52 12.26
N THR A 170 5.05 1.60 11.32
CA THR A 170 6.01 1.55 10.21
C THR A 170 5.42 2.14 8.92
N GLN A 171 6.28 2.46 7.96
CA GLN A 171 5.82 2.85 6.61
C GLN A 171 4.95 1.76 5.98
N SER A 172 5.28 0.49 6.21
CA SER A 172 4.49 -0.64 5.72
C SER A 172 3.07 -0.66 6.30
N ASP A 173 2.89 -0.31 7.57
CA ASP A 173 1.57 -0.29 8.21
C ASP A 173 0.68 0.79 7.59
N ILE A 174 1.24 1.98 7.35
CA ILE A 174 0.53 3.09 6.70
C ILE A 174 0.16 2.72 5.27
N TYR A 175 1.14 2.23 4.49
CA TYR A 175 0.90 1.80 3.11
C TYR A 175 -0.20 0.74 3.02
N PHE A 176 -0.13 -0.28 3.87
CA PHE A 176 -1.11 -1.35 3.88
C PHE A 176 -2.52 -0.84 4.25
N THR A 177 -2.61 0.05 5.23
CA THR A 177 -3.88 0.67 5.61
C THR A 177 -4.47 1.47 4.45
N ILE A 178 -3.67 2.25 3.75
CA ILE A 178 -4.10 3.00 2.56
C ILE A 178 -4.54 2.05 1.42
N CYS A 179 -3.82 0.92 1.23
CA CYS A 179 -4.25 -0.10 0.26
C CYS A 179 -5.64 -0.63 0.58
N CYS A 180 -5.95 -0.89 1.85
CA CYS A 180 -7.28 -1.33 2.29
C CYS A 180 -8.35 -0.27 2.01
N VAL A 181 -8.07 0.99 2.34
CA VAL A 181 -9.00 2.10 2.08
C VAL A 181 -9.29 2.26 0.58
N LEU A 182 -8.25 2.26 -0.25
CA LEU A 182 -8.44 2.37 -1.71
C LEU A 182 -9.15 1.15 -2.30
N ASN A 183 -8.89 -0.06 -1.76
CA ASN A 183 -9.61 -1.26 -2.17
C ASN A 183 -11.12 -1.14 -1.87
N ASN A 184 -11.49 -0.65 -0.70
CA ASN A 184 -12.88 -0.39 -0.33
C ASN A 184 -13.52 0.65 -1.25
N LEU A 185 -12.82 1.75 -1.53
CA LEU A 185 -13.30 2.79 -2.46
C LEU A 185 -13.50 2.23 -3.88
N ARG A 186 -12.63 1.35 -4.36
CA ARG A 186 -12.77 0.72 -5.69
C ARG A 186 -13.96 -0.23 -5.78
N ASN A 187 -14.39 -0.80 -4.67
CA ASN A 187 -15.59 -1.65 -4.61
C ASN A 187 -16.89 -0.86 -4.47
N ASN A 188 -16.81 0.42 -4.15
CA ASN A 188 -17.96 1.32 -4.09
C ASN A 188 -18.27 1.91 -5.48
N ARG A 189 -19.45 1.57 -6.03
CA ARG A 189 -19.85 1.99 -7.39
C ARG A 189 -20.45 3.39 -7.45
N ILE A 190 -20.91 3.93 -6.32
CA ILE A 190 -21.64 5.21 -6.31
C ILE A 190 -20.67 6.36 -6.08
N ASP A 191 -19.87 6.30 -5.00
CA ASP A 191 -19.00 7.40 -4.57
C ASP A 191 -17.53 6.99 -4.50
N GLY A 192 -17.15 5.92 -5.20
CA GLY A 192 -15.82 5.33 -5.11
C GLY A 192 -14.97 5.48 -6.37
N LEU A 193 -13.87 4.73 -6.41
CA LEU A 193 -12.89 4.67 -7.49
C LEU A 193 -13.16 3.53 -8.49
N TYR A 194 -14.43 3.14 -8.64
CA TYR A 194 -14.78 2.05 -9.55
C TYR A 194 -14.44 2.39 -10.99
N GLN A 195 -13.62 1.58 -11.63
CA GLN A 195 -13.17 1.75 -13.00
C GLN A 195 -13.93 0.80 -13.94
N THR A 196 -14.28 1.30 -15.12
CA THR A 196 -14.82 0.50 -16.22
C THR A 196 -14.07 0.82 -17.51
N ASN A 197 -14.38 0.13 -18.59
CA ASN A 197 -13.84 0.48 -19.91
C ASN A 197 -14.27 1.87 -20.39
N PHE A 198 -15.37 2.41 -19.84
CA PHE A 198 -15.97 3.69 -20.25
C PHE A 198 -15.83 4.79 -19.22
N VAL A 199 -15.69 4.44 -17.94
CA VAL A 199 -15.62 5.39 -16.84
C VAL A 199 -14.26 5.25 -16.16
N LYS A 200 -13.50 6.35 -16.14
CA LYS A 200 -12.21 6.47 -15.46
C LYS A 200 -12.36 7.46 -14.31
N ASN A 201 -12.31 6.96 -13.09
CA ASN A 201 -12.35 7.79 -11.89
C ASN A 201 -10.92 8.14 -11.47
N LEU A 202 -10.64 9.42 -11.40
CA LEU A 202 -9.35 9.95 -10.96
C LEU A 202 -9.35 10.12 -9.44
N LEU A 203 -8.20 9.97 -8.82
CA LEU A 203 -7.96 10.51 -7.49
C LEU A 203 -7.94 12.04 -7.59
N ASP A 204 -8.72 12.70 -6.74
CA ASP A 204 -8.68 14.16 -6.65
C ASP A 204 -7.29 14.58 -6.15
N PRO A 205 -6.56 15.49 -6.84
CA PRO A 205 -5.26 15.96 -6.38
C PRO A 205 -5.28 16.53 -4.95
N PHE A 206 -6.39 17.08 -4.50
CA PHE A 206 -6.54 17.58 -3.12
C PHE A 206 -6.46 16.50 -2.05
N VAL A 207 -6.63 15.22 -2.41
CA VAL A 207 -6.49 14.12 -1.47
C VAL A 207 -5.07 14.03 -0.91
N PHE A 208 -4.08 14.40 -1.70
CA PHE A 208 -2.68 14.42 -1.29
C PHE A 208 -2.36 15.56 -0.30
N ASN A 209 -3.08 16.67 -0.40
CA ASN A 209 -2.90 17.82 0.52
C ASN A 209 -3.68 17.70 1.83
N ARG A 210 -4.69 16.83 1.86
CA ARG A 210 -5.63 16.75 2.97
C ARG A 210 -4.97 16.43 4.31
N PHE A 211 -3.97 15.57 4.29
CA PHE A 211 -3.29 15.09 5.49
C PHE A 211 -1.93 15.75 5.73
N ASN A 212 -1.38 16.40 4.73
CA ASN A 212 -0.07 17.09 4.78
C ASN A 212 1.05 16.24 5.45
N ASP A 213 1.00 14.93 5.28
CA ASP A 213 1.98 13.95 5.75
C ASP A 213 2.59 13.23 4.56
N GLY A 214 3.88 13.36 4.34
CA GLY A 214 4.59 12.77 3.20
C GLY A 214 4.43 11.26 3.09
N ILE A 215 4.43 10.56 4.22
CA ILE A 215 4.21 9.10 4.26
C ILE A 215 2.81 8.69 3.77
N ILE A 216 1.77 9.48 4.07
CA ILE A 216 0.40 9.23 3.59
C ILE A 216 0.31 9.51 2.10
N GLN A 217 0.89 10.63 1.66
CA GLN A 217 0.95 11.01 0.25
C GLN A 217 1.66 9.93 -0.59
N ALA A 218 2.83 9.47 -0.16
CA ALA A 218 3.59 8.38 -0.78
C ALA A 218 2.79 7.07 -0.82
N SER A 219 2.10 6.74 0.28
CA SER A 219 1.26 5.55 0.37
C SER A 219 0.10 5.58 -0.62
N ILE A 220 -0.62 6.70 -0.71
CA ILE A 220 -1.70 6.89 -1.69
C ILE A 220 -1.16 6.75 -3.10
N LEU A 221 -0.05 7.43 -3.40
CA LEU A 221 0.57 7.42 -4.71
C LEU A 221 0.97 6.00 -5.14
N ARG A 222 1.61 5.23 -4.26
CA ARG A 222 2.03 3.85 -4.56
C ARG A 222 0.89 2.84 -4.61
N ALA A 223 -0.17 3.06 -3.85
CA ALA A 223 -1.35 2.19 -3.84
C ALA A 223 -2.36 2.52 -4.96
N ALA A 224 -2.26 3.69 -5.57
CA ALA A 224 -3.12 4.10 -6.69
C ALA A 224 -2.84 3.26 -7.94
N LYS A 225 -3.83 3.09 -8.80
CA LYS A 225 -3.69 2.52 -10.15
C LYS A 225 -3.30 3.61 -11.15
N ASN A 226 -2.68 3.21 -12.26
CA ASN A 226 -2.27 4.16 -13.31
C ASN A 226 -3.44 5.00 -13.85
N ASP A 227 -4.62 4.41 -14.01
CA ASP A 227 -5.81 5.14 -14.46
C ASP A 227 -6.28 6.19 -13.45
N GLU A 228 -6.05 5.96 -12.15
CA GLU A 228 -6.44 6.88 -11.07
C GLU A 228 -5.53 8.11 -10.97
N LEU A 229 -4.33 8.04 -11.56
CA LEU A 229 -3.31 9.09 -11.57
C LEU A 229 -3.08 9.70 -12.95
N ASN A 230 -3.92 9.36 -13.94
CA ASN A 230 -3.76 9.85 -15.29
C ASN A 230 -4.55 11.17 -15.51
N TYR A 231 -3.97 12.27 -15.13
CA TYR A 231 -4.55 13.60 -15.29
C TYR A 231 -4.37 14.19 -16.71
N SER A 232 -3.76 13.45 -17.65
CA SER A 232 -3.51 13.96 -19.02
C SER A 232 -4.79 14.29 -19.78
N PHE A 233 -5.93 13.73 -19.38
CA PHE A 233 -7.23 13.95 -20.01
C PHE A 233 -8.07 15.06 -19.34
N SER A 234 -7.63 15.59 -18.20
CA SER A 234 -8.33 16.63 -17.46
C SER A 234 -7.41 17.79 -17.15
N ARG A 235 -7.49 18.86 -17.95
CA ARG A 235 -6.63 20.04 -17.76
C ARG A 235 -6.76 20.62 -16.35
N LYS A 236 -7.97 20.70 -15.80
CA LYS A 236 -8.20 21.20 -14.45
C LYS A 236 -7.52 20.36 -13.37
N ASN A 237 -7.75 19.05 -13.37
CA ASN A 237 -7.14 18.16 -12.37
C ASN A 237 -5.61 18.13 -12.53
N SER A 238 -5.11 18.24 -13.76
CA SER A 238 -3.68 18.35 -14.02
C SER A 238 -3.10 19.69 -13.52
N GLU A 239 -3.84 20.78 -13.61
CA GLU A 239 -3.44 22.08 -13.06
C GLU A 239 -3.37 22.01 -11.52
N ASP A 240 -4.38 21.43 -10.89
CA ASP A 240 -4.40 21.23 -9.44
C ASP A 240 -3.23 20.33 -8.97
N MET A 241 -2.91 19.27 -9.71
CA MET A 241 -1.73 18.41 -9.45
C MET A 241 -0.43 19.18 -9.69
N LEU A 242 -0.33 19.99 -10.75
CA LEU A 242 0.84 20.83 -11.01
C LEU A 242 1.09 21.82 -9.86
N MET A 243 0.04 22.46 -9.35
CA MET A 243 0.16 23.37 -8.20
C MET A 243 0.68 22.63 -6.96
N LEU A 244 0.20 21.42 -6.70
CA LEU A 244 0.68 20.57 -5.62
C LEU A 244 2.17 20.29 -5.78
N LEU A 245 2.59 19.82 -6.95
CA LEU A 245 3.99 19.46 -7.24
C LEU A 245 4.92 20.69 -7.15
N LYS A 246 4.48 21.87 -7.62
CA LYS A 246 5.23 23.11 -7.45
C LYS A 246 5.36 23.50 -5.98
N THR A 247 4.32 23.26 -5.19
CA THR A 247 4.38 23.50 -3.74
C THR A 247 5.39 22.57 -3.08
N PHE A 248 5.41 21.29 -3.45
CA PHE A 248 6.42 20.34 -2.96
C PHE A 248 7.84 20.75 -3.36
N ALA A 249 8.03 21.21 -4.60
CA ALA A 249 9.33 21.68 -5.07
C ALA A 249 9.84 22.89 -4.28
N LYS A 250 8.97 23.87 -4.02
CA LYS A 250 9.30 25.08 -3.24
C LYS A 250 9.65 24.82 -1.79
N HIS A 251 9.06 23.77 -1.22
CA HIS A 251 9.22 23.40 0.18
C HIS A 251 9.90 22.01 0.31
N SER A 252 10.78 21.70 -0.63
CA SER A 252 11.40 20.38 -0.76
C SER A 252 12.26 19.97 0.44
N ASP A 253 12.81 20.95 1.18
CA ASP A 253 13.56 20.78 2.42
C ASP A 253 12.70 20.89 3.70
N GLU A 254 11.40 21.06 3.54
CA GLU A 254 10.42 21.17 4.62
C GLU A 254 9.45 19.98 4.61
N TYR A 255 8.68 19.85 5.69
CA TYR A 255 7.64 18.81 5.83
C TYR A 255 6.65 18.75 4.65
N GLN A 256 6.35 19.88 4.02
CA GLN A 256 5.37 19.96 2.94
C GLN A 256 5.87 19.31 1.65
N GLY A 257 7.19 19.22 1.47
CA GLY A 257 7.84 18.62 0.32
C GLY A 257 8.39 17.21 0.53
N GLU A 258 8.21 16.60 1.71
CA GLU A 258 8.78 15.29 2.07
C GLU A 258 8.55 14.21 0.99
N ALA A 259 7.39 14.18 0.35
CA ALA A 259 7.05 13.17 -0.65
C ALA A 259 7.51 13.50 -2.07
N LEU A 260 8.19 14.64 -2.31
CA LEU A 260 8.58 15.08 -3.65
C LEU A 260 9.22 13.96 -4.48
N MET A 261 10.17 13.24 -3.91
CA MET A 261 10.89 12.17 -4.60
C MET A 261 9.97 11.06 -5.10
N GLU A 262 8.97 10.67 -4.33
CA GLU A 262 7.96 9.69 -4.73
C GLU A 262 7.13 10.17 -5.93
N PHE A 263 6.76 11.45 -5.96
CA PHE A 263 6.01 12.02 -7.08
C PHE A 263 6.85 12.15 -8.35
N LEU A 264 8.11 12.55 -8.23
CA LEU A 264 9.02 12.62 -9.38
C LEU A 264 9.29 11.22 -9.95
N TYR A 265 9.46 10.22 -9.09
CA TYR A 265 9.56 8.83 -9.53
C TYR A 265 8.28 8.39 -10.28
N ALA A 266 7.09 8.65 -9.74
CA ALA A 266 5.84 8.28 -10.40
C ALA A 266 5.65 8.96 -11.76
N LEU A 267 6.13 10.19 -11.93
CA LEU A 267 6.18 10.89 -13.21
C LEU A 267 7.19 10.25 -14.17
N SER A 268 8.38 9.90 -13.69
CA SER A 268 9.47 9.35 -14.52
C SER A 268 9.13 7.99 -15.15
N ILE A 269 8.35 7.17 -14.45
CA ILE A 269 7.85 5.88 -14.97
C ILE A 269 6.49 6.01 -15.69
N GLY A 270 5.95 7.22 -15.86
CA GLY A 270 4.68 7.46 -16.52
C GLY A 270 3.45 6.94 -15.78
N ARG A 271 3.58 6.65 -14.49
CA ARG A 271 2.46 6.25 -13.62
C ARG A 271 1.56 7.43 -13.28
N LEU A 272 2.16 8.55 -12.86
CA LEU A 272 1.51 9.85 -12.74
C LEU A 272 1.65 10.60 -14.08
N ARG A 273 0.55 11.08 -14.63
CA ARG A 273 0.57 11.78 -15.91
C ARG A 273 -0.14 13.13 -15.78
N LEU A 274 0.53 14.16 -16.29
CA LEU A 274 -0.02 15.51 -16.38
C LEU A 274 -0.52 15.81 -17.80
N PHE A 275 -1.31 16.86 -17.94
CA PHE A 275 -1.58 17.48 -19.23
C PHE A 275 -0.27 18.00 -19.83
N LYS A 276 -0.05 17.79 -21.13
CA LYS A 276 1.27 17.97 -21.72
C LYS A 276 1.90 19.36 -21.50
N ASP A 277 1.09 20.42 -21.57
CA ASP A 277 1.59 21.79 -21.39
C ASP A 277 2.07 22.08 -19.95
N HIS A 278 1.82 21.19 -19.00
CA HIS A 278 2.18 21.35 -17.60
C HIS A 278 3.58 20.81 -17.27
N TYR A 279 4.15 19.92 -18.09
CA TYR A 279 5.49 19.38 -17.85
C TYR A 279 6.59 20.44 -17.87
N PRO A 280 6.69 21.32 -18.90
CA PRO A 280 7.68 22.38 -18.87
C PRO A 280 7.59 23.28 -17.65
N LEU A 281 6.34 23.63 -17.25
CA LEU A 281 6.08 24.48 -16.08
C LEU A 281 6.49 23.83 -14.74
N LEU A 282 6.49 22.51 -14.67
CA LEU A 282 6.99 21.77 -13.53
C LEU A 282 8.51 21.73 -13.53
N ILE A 283 9.11 21.44 -14.68
CA ILE A 283 10.55 21.34 -14.81
C ILE A 283 11.24 22.65 -14.46
N ASP A 284 10.72 23.79 -14.91
CA ASP A 284 11.22 25.13 -14.56
C ASP A 284 11.31 25.34 -13.03
N GLU A 285 10.37 24.78 -12.27
CA GLU A 285 10.39 24.86 -10.81
C GLU A 285 11.41 23.90 -10.18
N LEU A 286 11.54 22.69 -10.74
CA LEU A 286 12.43 21.63 -10.23
C LEU A 286 13.90 21.94 -10.51
N GLU A 287 14.22 22.69 -11.57
CA GLU A 287 15.61 23.08 -11.90
C GLU A 287 16.26 23.92 -10.78
N ASN A 288 15.46 24.54 -9.92
CA ASN A 288 15.97 25.30 -8.76
C ASN A 288 16.45 24.40 -7.61
N ILE A 289 16.18 23.09 -7.66
CA ILE A 289 16.54 22.16 -6.59
C ILE A 289 17.94 21.57 -6.88
N GLU A 290 18.91 21.92 -6.01
CA GLU A 290 20.29 21.42 -6.09
C GLU A 290 20.43 20.02 -5.48
N HIS A 291 19.75 19.02 -6.10
CA HIS A 291 19.83 17.62 -5.67
C HIS A 291 20.07 16.72 -6.88
N GLU A 292 21.09 15.86 -6.82
CA GLU A 292 21.53 15.01 -7.94
C GLU A 292 20.39 14.15 -8.50
N HIS A 293 19.70 13.44 -7.65
CA HIS A 293 18.64 12.52 -8.10
C HIS A 293 17.41 13.25 -8.65
N VAL A 294 17.08 14.44 -8.11
CA VAL A 294 16.03 15.30 -8.68
C VAL A 294 16.38 15.67 -10.12
N LYS A 295 17.62 16.08 -10.37
CA LYS A 295 18.11 16.42 -11.73
C LYS A 295 18.04 15.21 -12.68
N ILE A 296 18.37 14.01 -12.20
CA ILE A 296 18.24 12.76 -12.97
C ILE A 296 16.77 12.51 -13.32
N LEU A 297 15.87 12.54 -12.35
CA LEU A 297 14.46 12.32 -12.59
C LEU A 297 13.83 13.37 -13.50
N CYS A 298 14.21 14.65 -13.36
CA CYS A 298 13.77 15.71 -14.27
C CYS A 298 14.12 15.42 -15.72
N LYS A 299 15.35 14.97 -15.98
CA LYS A 299 15.78 14.59 -17.33
C LYS A 299 14.94 13.46 -17.91
N ILE A 300 14.66 12.42 -17.11
CA ILE A 300 13.84 11.28 -17.54
C ILE A 300 12.41 11.72 -17.79
N ILE A 301 11.84 12.56 -16.91
CA ILE A 301 10.48 13.11 -17.08
C ILE A 301 10.37 13.88 -18.41
N LEU A 302 11.38 14.66 -18.79
CA LEU A 302 11.44 15.35 -20.07
C LEU A 302 11.47 14.36 -21.25
N GLU A 303 12.28 13.30 -21.17
CA GLU A 303 12.34 12.27 -22.21
C GLU A 303 10.99 11.53 -22.37
N VAL A 304 10.30 11.25 -21.26
CA VAL A 304 8.95 10.65 -21.28
C VAL A 304 7.94 11.61 -21.91
N TYR A 305 8.05 12.89 -21.59
CA TYR A 305 7.20 13.93 -22.19
C TYR A 305 7.44 14.05 -23.70
N GLU A 306 8.69 14.13 -24.17
CA GLU A 306 9.03 14.22 -25.59
C GLU A 306 8.56 13.02 -26.40
N LYS A 307 8.64 11.80 -25.84
CA LYS A 307 8.11 10.59 -26.47
C LYS A 307 6.57 10.54 -26.56
N SER A 308 5.89 11.39 -25.79
CA SER A 308 4.42 11.49 -25.79
C SER A 308 3.88 12.53 -26.78
N LEU A 309 4.76 13.32 -27.42
CA LEU A 309 4.48 14.27 -28.49
C LEU A 309 4.32 13.57 -29.85
#